data_ea8d139142018b338e1ec1cbbd752a87
#
_entry.id   ea8d139142018b338e1ec1cbbd752a87
#
_cell.length_a   1.000
_cell.length_b   1.000
_cell.length_c   1.000
_cell.angle_alpha   90.00
_cell.angle_beta   90.00
_cell.angle_gamma   90.00
#
_symmetry.space_group_name_H-M   'P 1'
#
loop_
_entity.id
_entity.type
_entity.pdbx_description
1 polymer ?
#
loop_
_entity_poly.entity_id
_entity_poly.type
_entity_poly.pdbx_seq_one_letter_code
_entity_poly.pdbx_strand_id
1 'polypeptide(L)'
;KLPADEINTKIQESFMELAPAKQKVGKATIALLRKKAFGGWPENDVPLNEKRISRIEKNGVVLESVDFDSQEKIRLGIYLSYRSGLKNPKRIELEVLSGENDLQQGPAENSNVLYVAFAPRGLGRTALSDDKSHRTQTRRRFMLLGQTLAGMQVWDVRRCVQILRELGYDCPITLIGDGEAAS
;
A
#
# COMPACT_ATOMS: atom_id res chain seq x y z
N LYS A 1 26.41 3.94 37.60
CA LYS A 1 26.28 5.40 37.44
C LYS A 1 26.83 5.75 36.06
N LEU A 2 26.02 6.25 35.15
CA LEU A 2 26.47 6.69 33.84
C LEU A 2 27.37 7.93 34.00
N PRO A 3 28.36 8.12 33.12
CA PRO A 3 29.21 9.31 33.15
C PRO A 3 28.37 10.60 33.05
N ALA A 4 28.83 11.69 33.68
CA ALA A 4 28.10 12.95 33.74
C ALA A 4 27.95 13.67 32.38
N ASP A 5 28.70 13.26 31.38
CA ASP A 5 28.67 13.71 29.99
C ASP A 5 27.87 12.71 29.12
N GLU A 6 26.63 12.51 29.48
CA GLU A 6 25.77 11.56 28.83
C GLU A 6 25.84 11.62 27.31
N ILE A 7 26.53 10.64 26.77
CA ILE A 7 26.67 10.43 25.30
C ILE A 7 25.28 10.45 24.62
N ASN A 8 24.23 10.02 25.32
CA ASN A 8 22.87 9.96 24.77
C ASN A 8 22.23 11.32 24.54
N THR A 9 22.55 12.37 25.30
CA THR A 9 21.99 13.72 25.09
C THR A 9 22.55 14.40 23.84
N LYS A 10 23.77 14.12 23.48
CA LYS A 10 24.44 14.71 22.31
C LYS A 10 24.35 13.86 21.04
N ILE A 11 23.94 12.59 21.14
CA ILE A 11 23.80 11.70 19.97
C ILE A 11 22.77 12.28 18.99
N GLN A 12 21.64 12.76 19.46
CA GLN A 12 20.62 13.36 18.58
C GLN A 12 21.15 14.61 17.89
N GLU A 13 21.87 15.47 18.59
CA GLU A 13 22.51 16.66 18.02
C GLU A 13 23.54 16.28 16.97
N SER A 14 24.39 15.29 17.24
CA SER A 14 25.36 14.76 16.27
C SER A 14 24.71 14.17 15.02
N PHE A 15 23.58 13.48 15.16
CA PHE A 15 22.83 12.98 14.01
C PHE A 15 22.18 14.12 13.22
N MET A 16 21.68 15.16 13.87
CA MET A 16 21.12 16.33 13.21
C MET A 16 22.18 17.12 12.45
N GLU A 17 23.40 17.23 12.99
CA GLU A 17 24.55 17.86 12.31
C GLU A 17 25.00 17.06 11.08
N LEU A 18 24.94 15.73 11.15
CA LEU A 18 25.28 14.82 10.05
C LEU A 18 24.14 14.70 9.01
N ALA A 19 22.93 15.09 9.37
CA ALA A 19 21.82 15.08 8.44
C ALA A 19 21.97 16.21 7.42
N PRO A 20 22.13 15.90 6.13
CA PRO A 20 22.28 16.95 5.12
C PRO A 20 21.03 17.81 5.07
N ALA A 21 21.20 19.12 5.24
CA ALA A 21 20.12 20.09 5.16
C ALA A 21 19.42 19.95 3.81
N LYS A 22 18.13 19.58 3.84
CA LYS A 22 17.18 19.55 2.71
C LYS A 22 17.76 18.97 1.41
N GLN A 23 17.83 17.64 1.32
CA GLN A 23 18.05 17.00 0.01
C GLN A 23 16.85 17.27 -0.91
N LYS A 24 17.13 17.81 -2.11
CA LYS A 24 16.13 17.89 -3.16
C LYS A 24 15.74 16.46 -3.57
N VAL A 25 14.47 16.11 -3.45
CA VAL A 25 13.97 14.82 -3.93
C VAL A 25 14.12 14.76 -5.45
N GLY A 26 14.89 13.82 -5.93
CA GLY A 26 15.16 13.62 -7.35
C GLY A 26 15.29 12.15 -7.69
N LYS A 27 15.50 11.82 -8.97
CA LYS A 27 15.65 10.44 -9.44
C LYS A 27 16.69 9.63 -8.66
N ALA A 28 17.81 10.25 -8.26
CA ALA A 28 18.85 9.61 -7.46
C ALA A 28 18.35 9.27 -6.04
N THR A 29 17.55 10.13 -5.43
CA THR A 29 16.93 9.88 -4.12
C THR A 29 15.95 8.71 -4.18
N ILE A 30 15.13 8.64 -5.24
CA ILE A 30 14.20 7.53 -5.46
C ILE A 30 14.97 6.21 -5.66
N ALA A 31 16.06 6.21 -6.42
CA ALA A 31 16.91 5.04 -6.60
C ALA A 31 17.53 4.58 -5.27
N LEU A 32 17.98 5.53 -4.43
CA LEU A 32 18.52 5.24 -3.12
C LEU A 32 17.45 4.68 -2.16
N LEU A 33 16.24 5.26 -2.16
CA LEU A 33 15.11 4.75 -1.40
C LEU A 33 14.76 3.32 -1.81
N ARG A 34 14.69 3.03 -3.12
CA ARG A 34 14.47 1.66 -3.61
C ARG A 34 15.52 0.69 -3.10
N LYS A 35 16.78 1.10 -3.10
CA LYS A 35 17.90 0.25 -2.65
C LYS A 35 17.93 0.07 -1.13
N LYS A 36 17.61 1.10 -0.35
CA LYS A 36 17.78 1.13 1.11
C LYS A 36 16.52 0.83 1.89
N ALA A 37 15.39 1.43 1.51
CA ALA A 37 14.12 1.29 2.22
C ALA A 37 13.23 0.18 1.63
N PHE A 38 13.27 -0.02 0.29
CA PHE A 38 12.49 -1.01 -0.42
C PHE A 38 13.36 -2.17 -0.92
N GLY A 39 14.39 -2.50 -0.18
CA GLY A 39 15.23 -3.68 -0.45
C GLY A 39 14.38 -4.95 -0.52
N GLY A 40 14.75 -5.86 -1.44
CA GLY A 40 14.06 -7.13 -1.60
C GLY A 40 12.76 -7.08 -2.41
N TRP A 41 12.49 -5.98 -3.13
CA TRP A 41 11.46 -6.01 -4.16
C TRP A 41 11.82 -7.04 -5.24
N PRO A 42 10.83 -7.76 -5.79
CA PRO A 42 11.06 -8.65 -6.90
C PRO A 42 11.74 -7.95 -8.07
N GLU A 43 12.68 -8.62 -8.71
CA GLU A 43 13.36 -8.08 -9.91
C GLU A 43 12.39 -7.93 -11.09
N ASN A 44 11.45 -8.88 -11.19
CA ASN A 44 10.47 -8.93 -12.25
C ASN A 44 9.05 -8.98 -11.71
N ASP A 45 8.14 -8.38 -12.46
CA ASP A 45 6.70 -8.48 -12.19
C ASP A 45 6.22 -9.88 -12.62
N VAL A 46 5.49 -10.56 -11.75
CA VAL A 46 4.74 -11.76 -12.13
C VAL A 46 3.45 -11.35 -12.85
N PRO A 47 2.87 -12.23 -13.71
CA PRO A 47 1.55 -12.00 -14.26
C PRO A 47 0.53 -11.69 -13.17
N LEU A 48 -0.39 -10.77 -13.42
CA LEU A 48 -1.38 -10.38 -12.40
C LEU A 48 -2.44 -11.45 -12.18
N ASN A 49 -2.69 -12.33 -13.17
CA ASN A 49 -3.62 -13.46 -13.07
C ASN A 49 -4.96 -13.02 -12.45
N GLU A 50 -5.52 -11.95 -12.97
CA GLU A 50 -6.76 -11.36 -12.46
C GLU A 50 -7.91 -12.37 -12.41
N LYS A 51 -8.70 -12.27 -11.36
CA LYS A 51 -9.92 -13.06 -11.21
C LYS A 51 -11.01 -12.24 -10.57
N ARG A 52 -12.09 -12.01 -11.30
CA ARG A 52 -13.31 -11.42 -10.73
C ARG A 52 -13.96 -12.42 -9.80
N ILE A 53 -14.14 -12.04 -8.54
CA ILE A 53 -14.68 -12.90 -7.48
C ILE A 53 -16.17 -12.68 -7.32
N SER A 54 -16.60 -11.42 -7.29
CA SER A 54 -18.01 -11.07 -7.12
C SER A 54 -18.35 -9.76 -7.82
N ARG A 55 -19.61 -9.63 -8.21
CA ARG A 55 -20.20 -8.37 -8.66
C ARG A 55 -21.63 -8.32 -8.18
N ILE A 56 -21.95 -7.31 -7.40
CA ILE A 56 -23.28 -7.08 -6.82
C ILE A 56 -23.71 -5.68 -7.20
N GLU A 57 -24.96 -5.54 -7.65
CA GLU A 57 -25.57 -4.25 -7.93
C GLU A 57 -26.76 -4.04 -6.99
N LYS A 58 -26.72 -2.94 -6.23
CA LYS A 58 -27.80 -2.59 -5.32
C LYS A 58 -27.95 -1.07 -5.26
N ASN A 59 -29.18 -0.59 -5.38
CA ASN A 59 -29.53 0.84 -5.31
C ASN A 59 -28.73 1.72 -6.29
N GLY A 60 -28.46 1.21 -7.49
CA GLY A 60 -27.69 1.93 -8.51
C GLY A 60 -26.20 2.04 -8.21
N VAL A 61 -25.68 1.25 -7.28
CA VAL A 61 -24.25 1.11 -6.97
C VAL A 61 -23.81 -0.31 -7.30
N VAL A 62 -22.68 -0.41 -8.01
CA VAL A 62 -22.00 -1.67 -8.27
C VAL A 62 -20.86 -1.83 -7.28
N LEU A 63 -20.82 -2.99 -6.63
CA LEU A 63 -19.70 -3.45 -5.81
C LEU A 63 -19.08 -4.66 -6.51
N GLU A 64 -17.79 -4.57 -6.77
CA GLU A 64 -17.06 -5.64 -7.45
C GLU A 64 -15.79 -5.97 -6.69
N SER A 65 -15.44 -7.25 -6.60
CA SER A 65 -14.15 -7.65 -6.05
C SER A 65 -13.34 -8.41 -7.10
N VAL A 66 -12.06 -8.05 -7.18
CA VAL A 66 -11.10 -8.64 -8.09
C VAL A 66 -9.86 -9.07 -7.33
N ASP A 67 -9.49 -10.33 -7.48
CA ASP A 67 -8.24 -10.85 -6.93
C ASP A 67 -7.13 -10.80 -7.99
N PHE A 68 -5.90 -10.59 -7.55
CA PHE A 68 -4.72 -10.57 -8.41
C PHE A 68 -3.47 -11.06 -7.69
N ASP A 69 -2.45 -11.44 -8.44
CA ASP A 69 -1.16 -11.87 -7.89
C ASP A 69 -0.21 -10.69 -7.79
N SER A 70 0.10 -10.27 -6.56
CA SER A 70 1.12 -9.25 -6.30
C SER A 70 2.53 -9.80 -6.46
N GLN A 71 2.74 -11.02 -6.02
CA GLN A 71 3.95 -11.82 -6.19
C GLN A 71 3.58 -13.28 -6.37
N GLU A 72 4.57 -14.12 -6.69
CA GLU A 72 4.40 -15.58 -6.61
C GLU A 72 3.87 -15.97 -5.21
N LYS A 73 2.75 -16.68 -5.17
CA LYS A 73 2.06 -17.14 -3.94
C LYS A 73 1.47 -16.02 -3.06
N ILE A 74 1.51 -14.76 -3.50
CA ILE A 74 0.87 -13.65 -2.79
C ILE A 74 -0.30 -13.13 -3.61
N ARG A 75 -1.49 -13.57 -3.27
CA ARG A 75 -2.74 -13.17 -3.89
C ARG A 75 -3.47 -12.16 -3.03
N LEU A 76 -3.81 -11.02 -3.60
CA LEU A 76 -4.48 -9.90 -2.93
C LEU A 76 -5.79 -9.57 -3.65
N GLY A 77 -6.65 -8.80 -3.01
CA GLY A 77 -7.92 -8.39 -3.58
C GLY A 77 -8.12 -6.88 -3.53
N ILE A 78 -8.77 -6.36 -4.56
CA ILE A 78 -9.29 -5.00 -4.60
C ILE A 78 -10.81 -5.03 -4.58
N TYR A 79 -11.39 -3.99 -4.00
CA TYR A 79 -12.83 -3.78 -3.95
C TYR A 79 -13.16 -2.49 -4.69
N LEU A 80 -13.92 -2.62 -5.77
CA LEU A 80 -14.34 -1.50 -6.60
C LEU A 80 -15.78 -1.13 -6.25
N SER A 81 -16.05 0.16 -6.13
CA SER A 81 -17.38 0.69 -5.89
C SER A 81 -17.65 1.87 -6.84
N TYR A 82 -18.73 1.79 -7.61
CA TYR A 82 -19.05 2.79 -8.61
C TYR A 82 -20.55 2.83 -8.94
N ARG A 83 -21.02 3.92 -9.53
CA ARG A 83 -22.40 4.03 -10.01
C ARG A 83 -22.67 3.09 -11.17
N SER A 84 -23.82 2.45 -11.15
CA SER A 84 -24.31 1.63 -12.26
C SER A 84 -24.30 2.46 -13.56
N GLY A 85 -23.77 1.84 -14.63
CA GLY A 85 -23.60 2.51 -15.92
C GLY A 85 -22.34 3.34 -16.08
N LEU A 86 -21.52 3.52 -15.05
CA LEU A 86 -20.20 4.18 -15.17
C LEU A 86 -19.27 3.34 -16.05
N LYS A 87 -18.97 3.83 -17.27
CA LYS A 87 -18.05 3.15 -18.21
C LYS A 87 -16.65 3.74 -18.16
N ASN A 88 -16.57 5.08 -18.09
CA ASN A 88 -15.30 5.83 -18.16
C ASN A 88 -15.23 6.76 -16.95
N PRO A 89 -14.66 6.34 -15.82
CA PRO A 89 -14.46 7.22 -14.69
C PRO A 89 -13.51 8.37 -15.05
N LYS A 90 -13.77 9.57 -14.54
CA LYS A 90 -12.86 10.70 -14.71
C LYS A 90 -11.62 10.61 -13.82
N ARG A 91 -11.72 9.91 -12.71
CA ARG A 91 -10.63 9.63 -11.79
C ARG A 91 -10.93 8.38 -10.96
N ILE A 92 -9.88 7.82 -10.41
CA ILE A 92 -9.94 6.76 -9.41
C ILE A 92 -9.54 7.35 -8.07
N GLU A 93 -10.28 7.03 -7.03
CA GLU A 93 -9.88 7.25 -5.65
C GLU A 93 -9.49 5.88 -5.08
N LEU A 94 -8.17 5.67 -4.93
CA LEU A 94 -7.60 4.45 -4.40
C LEU A 94 -7.27 4.64 -2.92
N GLU A 95 -8.10 4.09 -2.07
CA GLU A 95 -7.91 4.07 -0.63
C GLU A 95 -7.07 2.86 -0.23
N VAL A 96 -5.92 3.15 0.39
CA VAL A 96 -5.05 2.13 0.98
C VAL A 96 -5.43 1.97 2.44
N LEU A 97 -6.00 0.83 2.78
CA LEU A 97 -6.51 0.54 4.11
C LEU A 97 -5.37 0.34 5.11
N SER A 98 -5.49 0.90 6.30
CA SER A 98 -4.56 0.73 7.43
C SER A 98 -5.03 -0.29 8.47
N GLY A 99 -6.31 -0.71 8.41
CA GLY A 99 -6.95 -1.63 9.36
C GLY A 99 -8.06 -2.48 8.76
N GLU A 100 -8.71 -3.29 9.59
CA GLU A 100 -9.73 -4.24 9.14
C GLU A 100 -11.11 -3.62 8.86
N ASN A 101 -11.38 -2.41 9.35
CA ASN A 101 -12.73 -1.84 9.42
C ASN A 101 -13.03 -0.74 8.38
N ASP A 102 -12.13 -0.48 7.46
CA ASP A 102 -12.19 0.73 6.63
C ASP A 102 -12.98 0.60 5.32
N LEU A 103 -13.67 -0.51 5.08
CA LEU A 103 -14.48 -0.74 3.87
C LEU A 103 -15.78 0.11 3.79
N GLN A 104 -15.84 1.27 4.45
CA GLN A 104 -17.10 2.01 4.64
C GLN A 104 -17.37 3.14 3.65
N GLN A 105 -16.47 3.50 2.76
CA GLN A 105 -16.74 4.60 1.84
C GLN A 105 -17.32 4.08 0.51
N GLY A 106 -18.61 4.24 0.36
CA GLY A 106 -19.30 4.07 -0.92
C GLY A 106 -19.09 5.27 -1.84
N PRO A 107 -19.38 5.13 -3.16
CA PRO A 107 -19.26 6.24 -4.09
C PRO A 107 -20.21 7.38 -3.70
N ALA A 108 -19.72 8.62 -3.77
CA ALA A 108 -20.57 9.80 -3.61
C ALA A 108 -21.71 9.78 -4.64
N GLU A 109 -22.90 10.31 -4.27
CA GLU A 109 -24.15 10.14 -5.02
C GLU A 109 -24.09 10.56 -6.49
N ASN A 110 -23.19 11.45 -6.90
CA ASN A 110 -23.10 12.01 -8.26
C ASN A 110 -21.72 11.88 -8.88
N SER A 111 -20.95 10.83 -8.58
CA SER A 111 -19.56 10.82 -8.97
C SER A 111 -19.28 10.02 -10.26
N ASN A 112 -18.61 10.64 -11.22
CA ASN A 112 -17.89 9.96 -12.27
C ASN A 112 -16.55 9.42 -11.76
N VAL A 113 -16.55 8.91 -10.52
CA VAL A 113 -15.38 8.44 -9.79
C VAL A 113 -15.52 6.95 -9.56
N LEU A 114 -14.45 6.23 -9.79
CA LEU A 114 -14.28 4.85 -9.36
C LEU A 114 -13.58 4.86 -8.00
N TYR A 115 -14.26 4.35 -6.98
CA TYR A 115 -13.67 4.11 -5.67
C TYR A 115 -13.06 2.73 -5.64
N VAL A 116 -11.85 2.65 -5.13
CA VAL A 116 -11.12 1.39 -4.97
C VAL A 116 -10.58 1.32 -3.54
N ALA A 117 -11.01 0.32 -2.78
CA ALA A 117 -10.42 0.02 -1.49
C ALA A 117 -9.44 -1.14 -1.64
N PHE A 118 -8.25 -0.98 -1.10
CA PHE A 118 -7.17 -1.95 -1.19
C PHE A 118 -6.50 -2.19 0.15
N ALA A 119 -6.47 -3.45 0.58
CA ALA A 119 -5.71 -3.89 1.74
C ALA A 119 -4.43 -4.58 1.26
N PRO A 120 -3.23 -3.97 1.46
CA PRO A 120 -1.97 -4.64 1.15
C PRO A 120 -1.72 -5.83 2.07
N ARG A 121 -0.69 -6.63 1.78
CA ARG A 121 -0.33 -7.81 2.59
C ARG A 121 -0.20 -7.46 4.08
N GLY A 122 -0.60 -8.39 4.92
CA GLY A 122 -0.61 -8.21 6.36
C GLY A 122 -1.82 -7.48 6.91
N LEU A 123 -2.76 -7.08 6.04
CA LEU A 123 -4.03 -6.43 6.36
C LEU A 123 -5.21 -7.17 5.72
N GLY A 124 -6.42 -6.90 6.19
CA GLY A 124 -7.65 -7.50 5.68
C GLY A 124 -7.58 -9.03 5.62
N ARG A 125 -7.84 -9.62 4.47
CA ARG A 125 -7.83 -11.10 4.28
C ARG A 125 -6.46 -11.74 4.50
N THR A 126 -5.41 -10.96 4.47
CA THR A 126 -4.02 -11.42 4.72
C THR A 126 -3.48 -10.90 6.04
N ALA A 127 -4.38 -10.47 6.95
CA ALA A 127 -4.01 -9.92 8.24
C ALA A 127 -3.07 -10.86 9.00
N LEU A 128 -2.06 -10.27 9.61
CA LEU A 128 -1.18 -10.99 10.52
C LEU A 128 -1.93 -11.25 11.83
N SER A 129 -1.48 -12.27 12.56
CA SER A 129 -2.02 -12.57 13.89
C SER A 129 -2.05 -11.32 14.79
N ASP A 130 -3.11 -11.19 15.59
CA ASP A 130 -3.25 -10.11 16.59
C ASP A 130 -2.21 -10.23 17.72
N ASP A 131 -1.61 -11.41 17.89
CA ASP A 131 -0.54 -11.61 18.85
C ASP A 131 0.69 -10.76 18.49
N LYS A 132 1.05 -9.88 19.41
CA LYS A 132 2.21 -9.01 19.30
C LYS A 132 3.52 -9.77 19.06
N SER A 133 3.68 -10.97 19.67
CA SER A 133 4.86 -11.81 19.50
C SER A 133 4.95 -12.30 18.05
N HIS A 134 3.88 -12.84 17.51
CA HIS A 134 3.81 -13.30 16.12
C HIS A 134 4.07 -12.16 15.12
N ARG A 135 3.49 -10.97 15.32
CA ARG A 135 3.77 -9.81 14.47
C ARG A 135 5.24 -9.40 14.51
N THR A 136 5.84 -9.41 15.72
CA THR A 136 7.26 -9.10 15.88
C THR A 136 8.13 -10.14 15.17
N GLN A 137 7.83 -11.43 15.31
CA GLN A 137 8.56 -12.49 14.62
C GLN A 137 8.43 -12.39 13.10
N THR A 138 7.26 -12.10 12.60
CA THR A 138 7.04 -11.90 11.15
C THR A 138 7.87 -10.74 10.63
N ARG A 139 7.84 -9.57 11.30
CA ARG A 139 8.68 -8.42 10.93
C ARG A 139 10.18 -8.75 10.93
N ARG A 140 10.66 -9.49 11.92
CA ARG A 140 12.07 -9.96 11.99
C ARG A 140 12.43 -10.87 10.81
N ARG A 141 11.53 -11.76 10.40
CA ARG A 141 11.74 -12.64 9.23
C ARG A 141 11.85 -11.81 7.93
N PHE A 142 11.04 -10.79 7.75
CA PHE A 142 11.20 -9.85 6.63
C PHE A 142 12.59 -9.22 6.64
N MET A 143 13.05 -8.74 7.79
CA MET A 143 14.39 -8.12 7.92
C MET A 143 15.52 -9.09 7.61
N LEU A 144 15.42 -10.35 8.01
CA LEU A 144 16.39 -11.39 7.67
C LEU A 144 16.48 -11.65 6.16
N LEU A 145 15.40 -11.43 5.42
CA LEU A 145 15.34 -11.53 3.96
C LEU A 145 15.76 -10.22 3.26
N GLY A 146 16.26 -9.24 4.00
CA GLY A 146 16.59 -7.92 3.45
C GLY A 146 15.37 -7.09 3.03
N GLN A 147 14.20 -7.42 3.58
CA GLN A 147 12.92 -6.79 3.27
C GLN A 147 12.34 -6.08 4.49
N THR A 148 11.37 -5.21 4.28
CA THR A 148 10.50 -4.68 5.32
C THR A 148 9.04 -4.95 4.95
N LEU A 149 8.17 -5.16 5.92
CA LEU A 149 6.75 -5.33 5.65
C LEU A 149 6.19 -4.09 4.93
N ALA A 150 6.53 -2.88 5.40
CA ALA A 150 6.11 -1.63 4.78
C ALA A 150 6.61 -1.51 3.33
N GLY A 151 7.88 -1.84 3.05
CA GLY A 151 8.41 -1.86 1.69
C GLY A 151 7.65 -2.81 0.77
N MET A 152 7.25 -3.98 1.28
CA MET A 152 6.46 -4.94 0.52
C MET A 152 4.99 -4.50 0.36
N GLN A 153 4.45 -3.74 1.30
CA GLN A 153 3.12 -3.11 1.15
C GLN A 153 3.12 -2.02 0.06
N VAL A 154 4.18 -1.21 -0.03
CA VAL A 154 4.35 -0.26 -1.15
C VAL A 154 4.45 -1.00 -2.49
N TRP A 155 5.13 -2.15 -2.55
CA TRP A 155 5.10 -3.03 -3.71
C TRP A 155 3.67 -3.44 -4.07
N ASP A 156 2.86 -3.85 -3.09
CA ASP A 156 1.48 -4.27 -3.32
C ASP A 156 0.61 -3.14 -3.87
N VAL A 157 0.79 -1.90 -3.37
CA VAL A 157 0.11 -0.71 -3.90
C VAL A 157 0.51 -0.46 -5.36
N ARG A 158 1.80 -0.59 -5.71
CA ARG A 158 2.25 -0.51 -7.09
C ARG A 158 1.55 -1.55 -7.98
N ARG A 159 1.44 -2.79 -7.52
CA ARG A 159 0.74 -3.86 -8.23
C ARG A 159 -0.76 -3.61 -8.33
N CYS A 160 -1.37 -3.00 -7.29
CA CYS A 160 -2.75 -2.54 -7.33
C CYS A 160 -2.98 -1.49 -8.43
N VAL A 161 -2.07 -0.55 -8.60
CA VAL A 161 -2.15 0.41 -9.72
C VAL A 161 -2.05 -0.29 -11.07
N GLN A 162 -1.20 -1.31 -11.19
CA GLN A 162 -1.06 -2.08 -12.44
C GLN A 162 -2.34 -2.84 -12.79
N ILE A 163 -2.98 -3.53 -11.82
CA ILE A 163 -4.23 -4.23 -12.10
C ILE A 163 -5.34 -3.27 -12.54
N LEU A 164 -5.42 -2.07 -11.96
CA LEU A 164 -6.38 -1.06 -12.40
C LEU A 164 -6.16 -0.66 -13.87
N ARG A 165 -4.90 -0.56 -14.32
CA ARG A 165 -4.56 -0.31 -15.73
C ARG A 165 -4.91 -1.48 -16.64
N GLU A 166 -4.65 -2.74 -16.22
CA GLU A 166 -5.06 -3.92 -16.97
C GLU A 166 -6.58 -4.07 -17.09
N LEU A 167 -7.33 -3.63 -16.07
CA LEU A 167 -8.79 -3.56 -16.13
C LEU A 167 -9.32 -2.44 -17.06
N GLY A 168 -8.44 -1.65 -17.68
CA GLY A 168 -8.77 -0.63 -18.67
C GLY A 168 -9.04 0.77 -18.08
N TYR A 169 -8.68 1.02 -16.83
CA TYR A 169 -8.88 2.32 -16.20
C TYR A 169 -7.64 3.22 -16.37
N ASP A 170 -7.61 4.05 -17.43
CA ASP A 170 -6.48 4.94 -17.75
C ASP A 170 -6.58 6.36 -17.18
N CYS A 171 -7.60 6.63 -16.39
CA CYS A 171 -7.79 7.95 -15.78
C CYS A 171 -6.82 8.21 -14.61
N PRO A 172 -6.69 9.48 -14.14
CA PRO A 172 -5.87 9.81 -12.98
C PRO A 172 -6.27 9.04 -11.72
N ILE A 173 -5.28 8.66 -10.92
CA ILE A 173 -5.47 7.98 -9.64
C ILE A 173 -5.07 8.94 -8.51
N THR A 174 -5.98 9.14 -7.56
CA THR A 174 -5.70 9.80 -6.29
C THR A 174 -5.51 8.72 -5.23
N LEU A 175 -4.35 8.70 -4.60
CA LEU A 175 -4.09 7.82 -3.45
C LEU A 175 -4.64 8.48 -2.19
N ILE A 176 -5.37 7.71 -1.42
CA ILE A 176 -5.91 8.09 -0.11
C ILE A 176 -5.35 7.11 0.91
N GLY A 177 -4.79 7.63 1.98
CA GLY A 177 -4.28 6.82 3.09
C GLY A 177 -4.56 7.53 4.40
N ASP A 178 -4.75 6.76 5.47
CA ASP A 178 -4.88 7.25 6.82
C ASP A 178 -3.86 6.56 7.73
N GLY A 179 -3.43 7.24 8.81
CA GLY A 179 -2.47 6.69 9.75
C GLY A 179 -1.18 6.21 9.10
N GLU A 180 -0.82 4.96 9.33
CA GLU A 180 0.41 4.36 8.79
C GLU A 180 0.40 4.26 7.24
N ALA A 181 -0.75 4.23 6.59
CA ALA A 181 -0.89 4.18 5.14
C ALA A 181 -0.64 5.53 4.45
N ALA A 182 -0.60 6.63 5.20
CA ALA A 182 -0.37 7.98 4.68
C ALA A 182 1.11 8.41 4.73
N SER A 183 2.00 7.58 5.28
CA SER A 183 3.42 7.88 5.53
C SER A 183 4.37 7.51 4.37
#